data_8e15a2cb26df4146fb0bda1c730f470e
#
_entry.id   8e15a2cb26df4146fb0bda1c730f470e
#
_cell.length_a   1.000
_cell.length_b   1.000
_cell.length_c   1.000
_cell.angle_alpha   90.00
_cell.angle_beta   90.00
_cell.angle_gamma   90.00
#
_symmetry.space_group_name_H-M   'P 1'
#
loop_
_entity.id
_entity.type
_entity.pdbx_description
1 polymer ?
#
loop_
_entity_poly.entity_id
_entity_poly.type
_entity_poly.pdbx_seq_one_letter_code
_entity_poly.pdbx_strand_id
1 'polypeptide(L)'
;MIVNVETLISMTEFHGLKESELSQKLKAIELAIRAYTNNNFQNRNVRFEAKTYSDKVYGSSPFLRVGDTIQISKSGVNDGIYTITEITPAFIRLDTRYLFAVDNNLITKVEYPVDIVQGVINLMKWEVENRDKVGIKSETLSRHSVTYFDQDANNTVMGYPLALLGFLQPYMKARF
;
A
#
# COMPACT_ATOMS: atom_id res chain seq x y z
N MET A 1 -3.24 -3.62 3.14
CA MET A 1 -3.25 -2.25 2.52
C MET A 1 -2.75 -1.25 3.56
N ILE A 2 -1.92 -0.28 3.19
CA ILE A 2 -1.32 0.69 4.15
C ILE A 2 -2.39 1.55 4.84
N VAL A 3 -3.39 2.01 4.09
CA VAL A 3 -4.51 2.81 4.58
C VAL A 3 -5.81 2.13 4.17
N ASN A 4 -6.81 2.14 5.05
CA ASN A 4 -8.15 1.69 4.68
C ASN A 4 -8.78 2.71 3.73
N VAL A 5 -9.38 2.25 2.64
CA VAL A 5 -10.04 3.12 1.63
C VAL A 5 -11.18 3.93 2.26
N GLU A 6 -11.95 3.33 3.19
CA GLU A 6 -13.01 4.01 3.93
C GLU A 6 -12.48 5.24 4.69
N THR A 7 -11.29 5.13 5.26
CA THR A 7 -10.61 6.26 5.94
C THR A 7 -10.33 7.40 4.96
N LEU A 8 -9.88 7.11 3.74
CA LEU A 8 -9.66 8.15 2.72
C LEU A 8 -10.97 8.78 2.26
N ILE A 9 -12.00 7.98 1.97
CA ILE A 9 -13.30 8.47 1.51
C ILE A 9 -13.95 9.41 2.55
N SER A 10 -13.68 9.19 3.84
CA SER A 10 -14.19 10.09 4.90
C SER A 10 -13.51 11.47 4.91
N MET A 11 -12.41 11.65 4.20
CA MET A 11 -11.71 12.94 4.11
C MET A 11 -12.23 13.75 2.93
N THR A 12 -12.35 15.07 3.12
CA THR A 12 -12.94 16.00 2.13
C THR A 12 -12.21 16.02 0.80
N GLU A 13 -10.89 15.85 0.82
CA GLU A 13 -10.02 15.88 -0.37
C GLU A 13 -10.30 14.73 -1.36
N PHE A 14 -10.92 13.65 -0.87
CA PHE A 14 -11.22 12.45 -1.69
C PHE A 14 -12.71 12.33 -2.04
N HIS A 15 -13.52 13.30 -1.68
CA HIS A 15 -14.95 13.29 -2.01
C HIS A 15 -15.16 13.25 -3.51
N GLY A 16 -16.05 12.37 -3.97
CA GLY A 16 -16.37 12.21 -5.40
C GLY A 16 -15.46 11.27 -6.18
N LEU A 17 -14.38 10.77 -5.57
CA LEU A 17 -13.52 9.77 -6.19
C LEU A 17 -14.10 8.36 -6.00
N LYS A 18 -13.88 7.49 -6.99
CA LYS A 18 -14.35 6.10 -6.93
C LYS A 18 -13.48 5.27 -5.98
N GLU A 19 -14.13 4.50 -5.12
CA GLU A 19 -13.46 3.59 -4.18
C GLU A 19 -12.48 2.65 -4.89
N SER A 20 -12.87 2.10 -6.05
CA SER A 20 -12.02 1.21 -6.84
C SER A 20 -10.73 1.90 -7.33
N GLU A 21 -10.80 3.18 -7.69
CA GLU A 21 -9.66 3.97 -8.13
C GLU A 21 -8.70 4.24 -6.96
N LEU A 22 -9.23 4.68 -5.82
CA LEU A 22 -8.45 4.88 -4.61
C LEU A 22 -7.77 3.58 -4.15
N SER A 23 -8.48 2.46 -4.19
CA SER A 23 -7.93 1.15 -3.84
C SER A 23 -6.77 0.75 -4.76
N GLN A 24 -6.89 0.96 -6.06
CA GLN A 24 -5.82 0.66 -7.02
C GLN A 24 -4.60 1.55 -6.80
N LYS A 25 -4.80 2.86 -6.59
CA LYS A 25 -3.71 3.80 -6.29
C LYS A 25 -2.99 3.44 -4.99
N LEU A 26 -3.72 3.12 -3.93
CA LEU A 26 -3.14 2.68 -2.67
C LEU A 26 -2.31 1.40 -2.83
N LYS A 27 -2.81 0.40 -3.56
CA LYS A 27 -2.05 -0.83 -3.85
C LYS A 27 -0.75 -0.54 -4.62
N ALA A 28 -0.80 0.36 -5.59
CA ALA A 28 0.37 0.77 -6.36
C ALA A 28 1.41 1.49 -5.47
N ILE A 29 0.99 2.43 -4.63
CA ILE A 29 1.86 3.12 -3.68
C ILE A 29 2.47 2.13 -2.67
N GLU A 30 1.68 1.20 -2.14
CA GLU A 30 2.15 0.17 -1.22
C GLU A 30 3.29 -0.66 -1.82
N LEU A 31 3.12 -1.14 -3.05
CA LEU A 31 4.16 -1.90 -3.75
C LEU A 31 5.39 -1.04 -4.04
N ALA A 32 5.21 0.21 -4.47
CA ALA A 32 6.30 1.13 -4.74
C ALA A 32 7.12 1.44 -3.48
N ILE A 33 6.48 1.72 -2.34
CA ILE A 33 7.14 1.95 -1.04
C ILE A 33 7.94 0.72 -0.62
N ARG A 34 7.36 -0.48 -0.70
CA ARG A 34 8.05 -1.73 -0.34
C ARG A 34 9.28 -1.97 -1.22
N ALA A 35 9.15 -1.74 -2.53
CA ALA A 35 10.26 -1.86 -3.46
C ALA A 35 11.34 -0.80 -3.21
N TYR A 36 10.94 0.45 -3.01
CA TYR A 36 11.86 1.56 -2.76
C TYR A 36 12.65 1.40 -1.46
N THR A 37 11.95 1.07 -0.37
CA THR A 37 12.58 0.88 0.95
C THR A 37 13.28 -0.47 1.11
N ASN A 38 13.13 -1.40 0.16
CA ASN A 38 13.53 -2.81 0.32
C ASN A 38 13.02 -3.42 1.63
N ASN A 39 11.83 -3.00 2.07
CA ASN A 39 11.26 -3.38 3.36
C ASN A 39 9.84 -3.95 3.18
N ASN A 40 9.63 -5.16 3.63
CA ASN A 40 8.35 -5.84 3.56
C ASN A 40 7.41 -5.52 4.74
N PHE A 41 7.83 -4.69 5.69
CA PHE A 41 7.05 -4.29 6.87
C PHE A 41 6.40 -5.48 7.59
N GLN A 42 7.12 -6.60 7.63
CA GLN A 42 6.65 -7.84 8.25
C GLN A 42 6.77 -7.77 9.78
N ASN A 43 5.66 -7.99 10.48
CA ASN A 43 5.66 -8.33 11.89
C ASN A 43 5.94 -9.82 12.05
N ARG A 44 7.21 -10.17 12.30
CA ARG A 44 7.65 -11.57 12.40
C ARG A 44 7.13 -12.29 13.64
N ASN A 45 6.59 -11.58 14.63
CA ASN A 45 5.97 -12.19 15.79
C ASN A 45 4.59 -12.79 15.47
N VAL A 46 3.97 -12.36 14.37
CA VAL A 46 2.69 -12.89 13.87
C VAL A 46 2.95 -13.61 12.55
N ARG A 47 3.44 -14.85 12.68
CA ARG A 47 3.82 -15.69 11.55
C ARG A 47 3.45 -17.15 11.83
N PHE A 48 2.89 -17.82 10.81
CA PHE A 48 2.52 -19.24 10.90
C PHE A 48 2.50 -19.88 9.51
N GLU A 49 2.52 -21.20 9.47
CA GLU A 49 2.36 -21.96 8.24
C GLU A 49 0.89 -22.39 8.08
N ALA A 50 0.39 -22.34 6.87
CA ALA A 50 -1.00 -22.69 6.57
C ALA A 50 -1.18 -23.19 5.14
N LYS A 51 -2.23 -23.97 4.93
CA LYS A 51 -2.70 -24.35 3.60
C LYS A 51 -3.51 -23.22 2.98
N THR A 52 -3.46 -23.15 1.64
CA THR A 52 -4.31 -22.26 0.85
C THR A 52 -5.18 -23.03 -0.11
N TYR A 53 -6.37 -22.55 -0.34
CA TYR A 53 -7.28 -23.05 -1.38
C TYR A 53 -8.38 -22.02 -1.65
N SER A 54 -8.68 -21.76 -2.92
CA SER A 54 -9.67 -20.77 -3.35
C SER A 54 -9.30 -19.36 -2.87
N ASP A 55 -10.10 -18.73 -2.04
CA ASP A 55 -9.86 -17.42 -1.42
C ASP A 55 -9.46 -17.52 0.06
N LYS A 56 -9.06 -18.73 0.52
CA LYS A 56 -8.91 -19.04 1.94
C LYS A 56 -7.50 -19.49 2.31
N VAL A 57 -7.12 -19.10 3.52
CA VAL A 57 -5.98 -19.61 4.26
C VAL A 57 -6.50 -20.44 5.43
N TYR A 58 -6.15 -21.71 5.52
CA TYR A 58 -6.60 -22.63 6.58
C TYR A 58 -5.63 -22.59 7.75
N GLY A 59 -5.90 -21.72 8.66
CA GLY A 59 -5.14 -21.41 9.86
C GLY A 59 -5.54 -20.04 10.37
N SER A 60 -5.17 -19.73 11.59
CA SER A 60 -5.46 -18.43 12.19
C SER A 60 -4.41 -18.03 13.22
N SER A 61 -4.43 -16.78 13.61
CA SER A 61 -3.67 -16.25 14.73
C SER A 61 -4.57 -15.30 15.52
N PRO A 62 -4.52 -15.30 16.86
CA PRO A 62 -5.31 -14.39 17.68
C PRO A 62 -4.92 -12.91 17.51
N PHE A 63 -3.80 -12.64 16.86
CA PHE A 63 -3.27 -11.30 16.60
C PHE A 63 -3.68 -10.73 15.23
N LEU A 64 -4.51 -11.47 14.48
CA LEU A 64 -5.06 -11.00 13.20
C LEU A 64 -6.48 -10.45 13.39
N ARG A 65 -6.81 -9.47 12.57
CA ARG A 65 -8.15 -8.83 12.50
C ARG A 65 -8.58 -8.70 11.05
N VAL A 66 -9.87 -8.60 10.81
CA VAL A 66 -10.42 -8.20 9.51
C VAL A 66 -9.88 -6.81 9.16
N GLY A 67 -9.46 -6.62 7.92
CA GLY A 67 -8.77 -5.42 7.45
C GLY A 67 -7.24 -5.45 7.58
N ASP A 68 -6.67 -6.39 8.38
CA ASP A 68 -5.21 -6.56 8.43
C ASP A 68 -4.66 -6.99 7.08
N THR A 69 -3.42 -6.60 6.83
CA THR A 69 -2.66 -7.05 5.66
C THR A 69 -1.77 -8.23 6.06
N ILE A 70 -1.77 -9.26 5.24
CA ILE A 70 -0.85 -10.38 5.36
C ILE A 70 -0.01 -10.54 4.08
N GLN A 71 1.16 -11.10 4.24
CA GLN A 71 2.00 -11.57 3.15
C GLN A 71 2.01 -13.09 3.15
N ILE A 72 1.70 -13.70 2.01
CA ILE A 72 1.96 -15.09 1.71
C ILE A 72 3.35 -15.16 1.06
N SER A 73 4.17 -16.08 1.52
CA SER A 73 5.51 -16.34 0.97
C SER A 73 5.84 -17.84 1.05
N LYS A 74 6.88 -18.26 0.32
CA LYS A 74 7.30 -19.66 0.17
C LYS A 74 6.24 -20.56 -0.49
N SER A 75 5.24 -19.98 -1.13
CA SER A 75 4.24 -20.69 -1.90
C SER A 75 4.66 -20.93 -3.34
N GLY A 76 5.44 -20.01 -3.89
CA GLY A 76 5.82 -19.97 -5.30
C GLY A 76 4.72 -19.41 -6.20
N VAL A 77 3.48 -19.87 -6.02
CA VAL A 77 2.33 -19.49 -6.90
C VAL A 77 1.35 -18.53 -6.23
N ASN A 78 1.30 -18.49 -4.89
CA ASN A 78 0.42 -17.60 -4.13
C ASN A 78 1.19 -16.48 -3.44
N ASP A 79 2.49 -16.34 -3.70
CA ASP A 79 3.30 -15.30 -3.07
C ASP A 79 2.74 -13.92 -3.39
N GLY A 80 2.46 -13.13 -2.35
CA GLY A 80 1.81 -11.83 -2.54
C GLY A 80 1.36 -11.19 -1.23
N ILE A 81 0.67 -10.06 -1.38
CA ILE A 81 0.10 -9.27 -0.30
C ILE A 81 -1.41 -9.30 -0.44
N TYR A 82 -2.10 -9.59 0.65
CA TYR A 82 -3.54 -9.76 0.69
C TYR A 82 -4.13 -9.06 1.91
N THR A 83 -5.36 -8.59 1.79
CA THR A 83 -6.13 -8.05 2.92
C THR A 83 -7.10 -9.11 3.43
N ILE A 84 -7.24 -9.20 4.73
CA ILE A 84 -8.19 -10.12 5.37
C ILE A 84 -9.59 -9.53 5.29
N THR A 85 -10.52 -10.28 4.71
CA THR A 85 -11.94 -9.89 4.59
C THR A 85 -12.83 -10.60 5.59
N GLU A 86 -12.43 -11.80 6.07
CA GLU A 86 -13.17 -12.56 7.07
C GLU A 86 -12.22 -13.43 7.90
N ILE A 87 -12.53 -13.61 9.17
CA ILE A 87 -11.81 -14.54 10.07
C ILE A 87 -12.82 -15.45 10.73
N THR A 88 -12.60 -16.75 10.61
CA THR A 88 -13.34 -17.80 11.31
C THR A 88 -12.37 -18.68 12.10
N PRO A 89 -12.83 -19.55 13.01
CA PRO A 89 -11.95 -20.51 13.68
C PRO A 89 -11.23 -21.47 12.72
N ALA A 90 -11.81 -21.74 11.54
CA ALA A 90 -11.30 -22.72 10.58
C ALA A 90 -10.42 -22.09 9.47
N PHE A 91 -10.67 -20.85 9.09
CA PHE A 91 -9.98 -20.19 7.98
C PHE A 91 -10.01 -18.68 8.07
N ILE A 92 -9.12 -18.06 7.34
CA ILE A 92 -9.08 -16.63 7.02
C ILE A 92 -9.40 -16.48 5.54
N ARG A 93 -10.36 -15.59 5.19
CA ARG A 93 -10.65 -15.24 3.80
C ARG A 93 -9.89 -13.98 3.39
N LEU A 94 -9.41 -13.94 2.15
CA LEU A 94 -8.61 -12.87 1.60
C LEU A 94 -9.34 -12.14 0.46
N ASP A 95 -8.90 -10.92 0.17
CA ASP A 95 -9.37 -10.04 -0.92
C ASP A 95 -8.86 -10.50 -2.31
N THR A 96 -8.93 -11.79 -2.58
CA THR A 96 -8.49 -12.37 -3.85
C THR A 96 -9.57 -13.22 -4.47
N ARG A 97 -9.54 -13.36 -5.79
CA ARG A 97 -10.48 -14.23 -6.50
C ARG A 97 -10.12 -15.70 -6.35
N TYR A 98 -8.83 -16.00 -6.25
CA TYR A 98 -8.36 -17.38 -6.23
C TYR A 98 -6.94 -17.50 -5.68
N LEU A 99 -6.71 -18.54 -4.90
CA LEU A 99 -5.41 -19.06 -4.49
C LEU A 99 -5.30 -20.52 -4.93
N PHE A 100 -4.17 -20.89 -5.44
CA PHE A 100 -3.86 -22.29 -5.74
C PHE A 100 -3.83 -23.13 -4.46
N ALA A 101 -4.18 -24.40 -4.59
CA ALA A 101 -4.05 -25.36 -3.51
C ALA A 101 -2.55 -25.61 -3.22
N VAL A 102 -2.09 -25.13 -2.09
CA VAL A 102 -0.72 -25.33 -1.61
C VAL A 102 -0.76 -25.67 -0.13
N ASP A 103 -0.10 -26.75 0.24
CA ASP A 103 -0.16 -27.25 1.63
C ASP A 103 0.65 -26.40 2.61
N ASN A 104 1.79 -25.86 2.16
CA ASN A 104 2.69 -25.11 3.04
C ASN A 104 2.97 -23.72 2.47
N ASN A 105 2.32 -22.73 3.04
CA ASN A 105 2.56 -21.32 2.77
C ASN A 105 2.97 -20.66 4.07
N LEU A 106 3.95 -19.76 4.02
CA LEU A 106 4.33 -18.94 5.16
C LEU A 106 3.49 -17.67 5.16
N ILE A 107 2.63 -17.54 6.16
CA ILE A 107 1.76 -16.38 6.37
C ILE A 107 2.42 -15.45 7.38
N THR A 108 2.57 -14.19 7.06
CA THR A 108 3.16 -13.19 7.96
C THR A 108 2.30 -11.92 7.96
N LYS A 109 1.95 -11.40 9.12
CA LYS A 109 1.28 -10.09 9.24
C LYS A 109 2.19 -9.00 8.68
N VAL A 110 1.61 -8.09 7.89
CA VAL A 110 2.26 -6.84 7.45
C VAL A 110 1.71 -5.72 8.30
N GLU A 111 2.58 -4.91 8.88
CA GLU A 111 2.20 -3.86 9.80
C GLU A 111 3.01 -2.60 9.50
N TYR A 112 2.31 -1.54 9.14
CA TYR A 112 2.94 -0.27 8.78
C TYR A 112 2.95 0.67 9.98
N PRO A 113 4.11 1.30 10.29
CA PRO A 113 4.20 2.36 11.28
C PRO A 113 3.27 3.53 10.95
N VAL A 114 2.84 4.26 11.98
CA VAL A 114 1.85 5.36 11.84
C VAL A 114 2.36 6.48 10.94
N ASP A 115 3.65 6.78 10.95
CA ASP A 115 4.27 7.79 10.09
C ASP A 115 4.26 7.36 8.61
N ILE A 116 4.41 6.06 8.30
CA ILE A 116 4.20 5.51 6.94
C ILE A 116 2.75 5.71 6.52
N VAL A 117 1.79 5.39 7.39
CA VAL A 117 0.35 5.59 7.11
C VAL A 117 0.06 7.05 6.80
N GLN A 118 0.54 7.98 7.65
CA GLN A 118 0.34 9.41 7.44
C GLN A 118 1.05 9.93 6.19
N GLY A 119 2.28 9.45 5.92
CA GLY A 119 3.01 9.77 4.71
C GLY A 119 2.26 9.37 3.44
N VAL A 120 1.65 8.18 3.42
CA VAL A 120 0.83 7.71 2.29
C VAL A 120 -0.43 8.56 2.11
N ILE A 121 -1.09 8.96 3.18
CA ILE A 121 -2.24 9.88 3.09
C ILE A 121 -1.80 11.20 2.43
N ASN A 122 -0.65 11.75 2.81
CA ASN A 122 -0.12 12.97 2.20
C ASN A 122 0.24 12.78 0.72
N LEU A 123 0.81 11.63 0.34
CA LEU A 123 1.05 11.29 -1.07
C LEU A 123 -0.26 11.20 -1.87
N MET A 124 -1.30 10.60 -1.30
CA MET A 124 -2.61 10.50 -1.94
C MET A 124 -3.27 11.87 -2.11
N LYS A 125 -3.16 12.78 -1.13
CA LYS A 125 -3.64 14.16 -1.26
C LYS A 125 -2.91 14.89 -2.39
N TRP A 126 -1.58 14.81 -2.40
CA TRP A 126 -0.78 15.40 -3.45
C TRP A 126 -1.16 14.85 -4.84
N GLU A 127 -1.40 13.55 -4.94
CA GLU A 127 -1.84 12.87 -6.16
C GLU A 127 -3.13 13.48 -6.73
N VAL A 128 -4.12 13.70 -5.88
CA VAL A 128 -5.42 14.27 -6.28
C VAL A 128 -5.27 15.74 -6.71
N GLU A 129 -4.44 16.52 -6.03
CA GLU A 129 -4.30 17.95 -6.26
C GLU A 129 -3.39 18.31 -7.44
N ASN A 130 -2.40 17.46 -7.72
CA ASN A 130 -1.27 17.85 -8.58
C ASN A 130 -1.02 16.91 -9.76
N ARG A 131 -1.62 15.72 -9.84
CA ARG A 131 -1.31 14.77 -10.92
C ARG A 131 -1.61 15.33 -12.32
N ASP A 132 -2.68 16.08 -12.49
CA ASP A 132 -3.06 16.67 -13.76
C ASP A 132 -2.15 17.83 -14.18
N LYS A 133 -1.32 18.32 -13.24
CA LYS A 133 -0.37 19.42 -13.46
C LYS A 133 1.06 18.93 -13.69
N VAL A 134 1.29 17.62 -13.68
CA VAL A 134 2.59 17.02 -13.93
C VAL A 134 3.06 17.37 -15.33
N GLY A 135 4.27 17.94 -15.43
CA GLY A 135 4.86 18.41 -16.70
C GLY A 135 4.51 19.85 -17.07
N ILE A 136 3.63 20.52 -16.34
CA ILE A 136 3.36 21.96 -16.49
C ILE A 136 4.31 22.72 -15.58
N LYS A 137 5.27 23.47 -16.16
CA LYS A 137 6.24 24.30 -15.38
C LYS A 137 5.63 25.60 -14.88
N SER A 138 4.81 26.24 -15.70
CA SER A 138 4.13 27.47 -15.32
C SER A 138 2.86 27.65 -16.13
N GLU A 139 1.89 28.30 -15.52
CA GLU A 139 0.64 28.70 -16.17
C GLU A 139 0.44 30.19 -15.94
N THR A 140 0.14 30.93 -17.01
CA THR A 140 -0.12 32.35 -16.92
C THR A 140 -1.54 32.64 -17.38
N LEU A 141 -2.38 33.05 -16.44
CA LEU A 141 -3.75 33.48 -16.69
C LEU A 141 -3.84 35.00 -16.45
N SER A 142 -3.82 35.77 -17.54
CA SER A 142 -3.89 37.21 -17.51
C SER A 142 -2.74 37.86 -16.70
N ARG A 143 -3.00 38.38 -15.49
CA ARG A 143 -2.02 39.00 -14.60
C ARG A 143 -1.48 38.11 -13.49
N HIS A 144 -1.94 36.87 -13.43
CA HIS A 144 -1.47 35.87 -12.45
C HIS A 144 -0.63 34.81 -13.14
N SER A 145 0.61 34.64 -12.66
CA SER A 145 1.50 33.55 -13.05
C SER A 145 1.66 32.60 -11.88
N VAL A 146 1.39 31.31 -12.12
CA VAL A 146 1.61 30.23 -11.16
C VAL A 146 2.76 29.40 -11.68
N THR A 147 3.79 29.23 -10.84
CA THR A 147 4.92 28.34 -11.13
C THR A 147 4.72 27.04 -10.32
N TYR A 148 4.68 25.92 -11.00
CA TYR A 148 4.57 24.62 -10.37
C TYR A 148 5.94 24.03 -10.04
N PHE A 149 5.97 23.03 -9.15
CA PHE A 149 7.19 22.34 -8.80
C PHE A 149 7.81 21.67 -10.05
N ASP A 150 9.08 21.95 -10.31
CA ASP A 150 9.80 21.32 -11.43
C ASP A 150 10.08 19.85 -11.10
N GLN A 151 9.40 18.97 -11.81
CA GLN A 151 9.51 17.51 -11.63
C GLN A 151 10.58 16.95 -12.58
N ASP A 152 11.83 17.37 -12.39
CA ASP A 152 12.96 16.74 -13.06
C ASP A 152 13.39 15.43 -12.36
N ALA A 153 14.22 14.64 -13.03
CA ALA A 153 14.69 13.35 -12.53
C ALA A 153 15.49 13.44 -11.21
N ASN A 154 16.02 14.65 -10.88
CA ASN A 154 16.79 14.85 -9.65
C ASN A 154 15.91 15.14 -8.44
N ASN A 155 14.69 15.63 -8.68
CA ASN A 155 13.76 16.07 -7.64
C ASN A 155 12.56 15.14 -7.45
N THR A 156 12.48 14.03 -8.22
CA THR A 156 11.36 13.07 -8.16
C THR A 156 11.84 11.64 -7.97
N VAL A 157 11.10 10.88 -7.15
CA VAL A 157 11.28 9.45 -6.96
C VAL A 157 9.90 8.80 -6.95
N MET A 158 9.73 7.67 -7.62
CA MET A 158 8.44 6.98 -7.77
C MET A 158 7.31 7.87 -8.36
N GLY A 159 7.67 8.95 -9.07
CA GLY A 159 6.70 9.91 -9.60
C GLY A 159 6.20 10.95 -8.59
N TYR A 160 6.82 11.05 -7.42
CA TYR A 160 6.51 12.03 -6.38
C TYR A 160 7.72 12.95 -6.10
N PRO A 161 7.47 14.20 -5.68
CA PRO A 161 8.54 15.08 -5.20
C PRO A 161 9.32 14.43 -4.06
N LEU A 162 10.65 14.49 -4.14
CA LEU A 162 11.53 13.90 -3.14
C LEU A 162 11.26 14.42 -1.72
N ALA A 163 10.85 15.69 -1.59
CA ALA A 163 10.48 16.32 -0.34
C ALA A 163 9.32 15.59 0.39
N LEU A 164 8.41 14.93 -0.35
CA LEU A 164 7.30 14.19 0.21
C LEU A 164 7.67 12.79 0.68
N LEU A 165 8.88 12.31 0.38
CA LEU A 165 9.31 10.94 0.63
C LEU A 165 10.24 10.79 1.85
N GLY A 166 10.52 11.90 2.55
CA GLY A 166 11.44 11.91 3.71
C GLY A 166 11.05 10.92 4.81
N PHE A 167 9.76 10.67 5.00
CA PHE A 167 9.26 9.71 5.99
C PHE A 167 9.67 8.25 5.72
N LEU A 168 10.14 7.93 4.51
CA LEU A 168 10.60 6.59 4.15
C LEU A 168 12.05 6.31 4.57
N GLN A 169 12.86 7.35 4.82
CA GLN A 169 14.29 7.22 5.09
C GLN A 169 14.61 6.28 6.28
N PRO A 170 13.90 6.36 7.43
CA PRO A 170 14.18 5.47 8.56
C PRO A 170 13.94 3.99 8.27
N TYR A 171 13.18 3.67 7.21
CA TYR A 171 12.74 2.32 6.87
C TYR A 171 13.51 1.69 5.72
N MET A 172 14.46 2.43 5.14
CA MET A 172 15.31 1.91 4.07
C MET A 172 16.19 0.75 4.58
N LYS A 173 16.18 -0.36 3.84
CA LYS A 173 17.05 -1.51 4.12
C LYS A 173 18.07 -1.69 3.01
N ALA A 174 19.26 -2.14 3.37
CA ALA A 174 20.30 -2.48 2.40
C ALA A 174 19.80 -3.56 1.42
N ARG A 175 20.21 -3.44 0.17
CA ARG A 175 20.03 -4.47 -0.86
C ARG A 175 21.34 -5.28 -0.90
N PHE A 176 21.22 -6.57 -0.63
CA PHE A 176 22.34 -7.52 -0.74
C PHE A 176 22.16 -8.39 -1.96
#